data_0af380b33c4bd55a66667c5bb8f3ebd5
#
_entry.id   0af380b33c4bd55a66667c5bb8f3ebd5
#
_cell.length_a   1.000
_cell.length_b   1.000
_cell.length_c   1.000
_cell.angle_alpha   90.00
_cell.angle_beta   90.00
_cell.angle_gamma   90.00
#
_symmetry.space_group_name_H-M   'P 1'
#
loop_
_entity.id
_entity.type
_entity.pdbx_description
1 polymer ?
#
loop_
_entity_poly.entity_id
_entity_poly.type
_entity_poly.pdbx_seq_one_letter_code
_entity_poly.pdbx_strand_id
1 'polypeptide(L)'
;SQLTLTVIPEHHLLKLGGGSFSTTLGGFVLRGEAAYYNGKYFRSTDPLIEDGVVEKDYFHYLIGVDSTFWNIKTSVQFIEQKIQDYDEQIVNDENEDTVTILLSRDFLRETLRLELFSYIGLNDNGALIRPKISYDLTDGFQILAGFNIFNGETGRFGQYDHNDMFYTKVKYSF
;
A
#
# COMPACT_ATOMS: atom_id res chain seq x y z
N SER A 1 -24.60 36.16 -10.01
CA SER A 1 -24.61 35.33 -8.80
C SER A 1 -23.22 34.70 -8.63
N GLN A 2 -22.57 35.01 -7.53
CA GLN A 2 -21.32 34.33 -7.16
C GLN A 2 -21.68 32.96 -6.53
N LEU A 3 -21.08 31.89 -7.05
CA LEU A 3 -21.19 30.58 -6.44
C LEU A 3 -20.19 30.53 -5.26
N THR A 4 -20.71 30.42 -4.04
CA THR A 4 -19.89 30.32 -2.84
C THR A 4 -19.90 28.87 -2.41
N LEU A 5 -18.73 28.21 -2.41
CA LEU A 5 -18.52 26.87 -1.85
C LEU A 5 -18.08 27.05 -0.41
N THR A 6 -18.87 26.54 0.53
CA THR A 6 -18.50 26.50 1.95
C THR A 6 -18.15 25.07 2.31
N VAL A 7 -16.92 24.85 2.78
CA VAL A 7 -16.46 23.54 3.27
C VAL A 7 -16.43 23.58 4.79
N ILE A 8 -17.23 22.74 5.41
CA ILE A 8 -17.29 22.59 6.88
C ILE A 8 -16.63 21.26 7.23
N PRO A 9 -15.44 21.25 7.85
CA PRO A 9 -14.82 20.01 8.29
C PRO A 9 -15.56 19.44 9.50
N GLU A 10 -15.92 18.17 9.42
CA GLU A 10 -16.55 17.42 10.52
C GLU A 10 -15.66 16.24 10.92
N HIS A 11 -15.67 15.94 12.23
CA HIS A 11 -14.97 14.78 12.79
C HIS A 11 -15.99 13.80 13.36
N HIS A 12 -16.03 12.60 12.80
CA HIS A 12 -16.91 11.54 13.25
C HIS A 12 -16.17 10.57 14.18
N LEU A 13 -16.91 9.98 15.10
CA LEU A 13 -16.36 8.97 16.01
C LEU A 13 -16.10 7.67 15.25
N LEU A 14 -14.85 7.23 15.20
CA LEU A 14 -14.43 5.95 14.63
C LEU A 14 -13.96 5.03 15.76
N LYS A 15 -14.49 3.82 15.82
CA LYS A 15 -14.03 2.78 16.73
C LYS A 15 -13.18 1.78 15.95
N LEU A 16 -12.04 1.42 16.52
CA LEU A 16 -11.09 0.49 15.90
C LEU A 16 -10.75 -0.62 16.88
N GLY A 17 -10.82 -1.87 16.40
CA GLY A 17 -10.28 -3.03 17.08
C GLY A 17 -9.43 -3.86 16.11
N GLY A 18 -8.29 -4.36 16.56
CA GLY A 18 -7.45 -5.16 15.69
C GLY A 18 -6.38 -5.93 16.44
N GLY A 19 -5.65 -6.77 15.69
CA GLY A 19 -4.56 -7.58 16.23
C GLY A 19 -3.63 -8.06 15.12
N SER A 20 -2.45 -8.53 15.53
CA SER A 20 -1.45 -9.09 14.63
C SER A 20 -0.78 -10.31 15.23
N PHE A 21 -0.25 -11.15 14.38
CA PHE A 21 0.61 -12.25 14.78
C PHE A 21 1.81 -12.38 13.82
N SER A 22 2.89 -12.97 14.33
CA SER A 22 4.03 -13.40 13.53
C SER A 22 4.58 -14.69 14.11
N THR A 23 4.83 -15.68 13.26
CA THR A 23 5.39 -16.97 13.67
C THR A 23 6.37 -17.51 12.64
N THR A 24 7.37 -18.27 13.11
CA THR A 24 8.36 -18.89 12.24
C THR A 24 8.00 -20.37 12.04
N LEU A 25 7.89 -20.78 10.80
CA LEU A 25 7.61 -22.16 10.39
C LEU A 25 8.73 -22.66 9.45
N GLY A 26 9.71 -23.38 10.00
CA GLY A 26 10.88 -23.79 9.23
C GLY A 26 11.68 -22.60 8.70
N GLY A 27 11.83 -22.51 7.38
CA GLY A 27 12.53 -21.40 6.71
C GLY A 27 11.63 -20.21 6.33
N PHE A 28 10.38 -20.18 6.82
CA PHE A 28 9.39 -19.15 6.51
C PHE A 28 8.98 -18.38 7.76
N VAL A 29 8.68 -17.11 7.61
CA VAL A 29 7.99 -16.30 8.61
C VAL A 29 6.59 -15.99 8.08
N LEU A 30 5.56 -16.46 8.78
CA LEU A 30 4.16 -16.14 8.49
C LEU A 30 3.75 -14.96 9.36
N ARG A 31 3.13 -13.98 8.75
CA ARG A 31 2.57 -12.78 9.41
C ARG A 31 1.10 -12.60 9.06
N GLY A 32 0.33 -12.08 10.02
CA GLY A 32 -1.03 -11.68 9.79
C GLY A 32 -1.41 -10.50 10.65
N GLU A 33 -2.19 -9.61 10.07
CA GLU A 33 -2.76 -8.45 10.74
C GLU A 33 -4.21 -8.31 10.32
N ALA A 34 -5.07 -7.91 11.24
CA ALA A 34 -6.46 -7.62 10.95
C ALA A 34 -6.94 -6.45 11.80
N ALA A 35 -7.75 -5.58 11.19
CA ALA A 35 -8.37 -4.46 11.85
C ALA A 35 -9.83 -4.32 11.38
N TYR A 36 -10.72 -4.11 12.34
CA TYR A 36 -12.12 -3.81 12.10
C TYR A 36 -12.42 -2.39 12.55
N TYR A 37 -13.01 -1.64 11.65
CA TYR A 37 -13.39 -0.25 11.85
C TYR A 37 -14.93 -0.17 11.89
N ASN A 38 -15.47 0.33 12.98
CA ASN A 38 -16.89 0.56 13.12
C ASN A 38 -17.17 2.06 13.03
N GLY A 39 -18.04 2.45 12.11
CA GLY A 39 -18.40 3.84 11.90
C GLY A 39 -17.44 4.61 10.98
N LYS A 40 -16.91 3.98 9.92
CA LYS A 40 -16.10 4.67 8.90
C LYS A 40 -17.00 5.31 7.85
N TYR A 41 -16.69 6.56 7.49
CA TYR A 41 -17.42 7.31 6.47
C TYR A 41 -16.80 7.15 5.10
N PHE A 42 -17.64 6.87 4.10
CA PHE A 42 -17.27 6.74 2.69
C PHE A 42 -18.08 7.73 1.86
N ARG A 43 -17.48 8.22 0.78
CA ARG A 43 -18.17 9.09 -0.16
C ARG A 43 -19.26 8.30 -0.89
N SER A 44 -20.43 8.91 -1.01
CA SER A 44 -21.57 8.39 -1.74
C SER A 44 -21.95 9.32 -2.90
N THR A 45 -22.41 8.72 -3.98
CA THR A 45 -23.01 9.43 -5.12
C THR A 45 -24.55 9.46 -5.04
N ASP A 46 -25.13 8.93 -3.94
CA ASP A 46 -26.58 8.95 -3.74
C ASP A 46 -27.09 10.39 -3.60
N PRO A 47 -27.97 10.86 -4.50
CA PRO A 47 -28.51 12.21 -4.44
C PRO A 47 -29.45 12.44 -3.24
N LEU A 48 -29.86 11.38 -2.54
CA LEU A 48 -30.69 11.48 -1.34
C LEU A 48 -29.87 11.74 -0.06
N ILE A 49 -28.55 11.58 -0.13
CA ILE A 49 -27.64 11.80 0.99
C ILE A 49 -27.07 13.22 0.88
N GLU A 50 -27.59 14.14 1.69
CA GLU A 50 -27.24 15.58 1.63
C GLU A 50 -25.73 15.82 1.86
N ASP A 51 -25.11 15.09 2.77
CA ASP A 51 -23.69 15.24 3.12
C ASP A 51 -22.74 14.51 2.15
N GLY A 52 -23.28 13.71 1.23
CA GLY A 52 -22.50 12.96 0.24
C GLY A 52 -21.57 11.89 0.85
N VAL A 53 -21.85 11.48 2.10
CA VAL A 53 -21.09 10.44 2.81
C VAL A 53 -22.01 9.45 3.51
N VAL A 54 -21.61 8.19 3.61
CA VAL A 54 -22.36 7.12 4.27
C VAL A 54 -21.45 6.41 5.27
N GLU A 55 -22.01 6.12 6.44
CA GLU A 55 -21.33 5.36 7.48
C GLU A 55 -21.43 3.88 7.19
N LYS A 56 -20.29 3.18 7.18
CA LYS A 56 -20.18 1.73 7.00
C LYS A 56 -19.12 1.16 7.92
N ASP A 57 -19.25 -0.12 8.23
CA ASP A 57 -18.19 -0.87 8.85
C ASP A 57 -17.19 -1.34 7.81
N TYR A 58 -15.94 -1.46 8.22
CA TYR A 58 -14.83 -1.71 7.31
C TYR A 58 -13.86 -2.72 7.93
N PHE A 59 -13.52 -3.71 7.16
CA PHE A 59 -12.54 -4.72 7.53
C PHE A 59 -11.29 -4.60 6.68
N HIS A 60 -10.15 -4.67 7.32
CA HIS A 60 -8.84 -4.60 6.66
C HIS A 60 -7.95 -5.69 7.23
N TYR A 61 -7.43 -6.58 6.40
CA TYR A 61 -6.49 -7.59 6.84
C TYR A 61 -5.33 -7.79 5.85
N LEU A 62 -4.26 -8.36 6.38
CA LEU A 62 -3.05 -8.71 5.67
C LEU A 62 -2.61 -10.10 6.08
N ILE A 63 -2.20 -10.91 5.11
CA ILE A 63 -1.45 -12.15 5.33
C ILE A 63 -0.16 -12.06 4.51
N GLY A 64 0.97 -12.35 5.15
CA GLY A 64 2.28 -12.26 4.53
C GLY A 64 3.18 -13.45 4.84
N VAL A 65 4.03 -13.77 3.89
CA VAL A 65 5.06 -14.81 4.04
C VAL A 65 6.41 -14.22 3.63
N ASP A 66 7.38 -14.36 4.53
CA ASP A 66 8.77 -13.99 4.28
C ASP A 66 9.65 -15.22 4.25
N SER A 67 10.63 -15.25 3.38
CA SER A 67 11.64 -16.29 3.32
C SER A 67 12.91 -15.80 2.64
N THR A 68 13.98 -16.57 2.75
CA THR A 68 15.23 -16.31 2.04
C THR A 68 15.63 -17.54 1.24
N PHE A 69 15.66 -17.42 -0.09
CA PHE A 69 16.11 -18.47 -1.01
C PHE A 69 17.30 -17.95 -1.83
N TRP A 70 18.37 -18.73 -1.90
CA TRP A 70 19.58 -18.37 -2.67
C TRP A 70 20.10 -16.95 -2.38
N ASN A 71 20.09 -16.55 -1.10
CA ASN A 71 20.43 -15.20 -0.63
C ASN A 71 19.52 -14.08 -1.18
N ILE A 72 18.34 -14.42 -1.70
CA ILE A 72 17.30 -13.46 -2.05
C ILE A 72 16.28 -13.45 -0.90
N LYS A 73 16.17 -12.34 -0.21
CA LYS A 73 15.11 -12.07 0.76
C LYS A 73 13.83 -11.81 -0.02
N THR A 74 12.81 -12.61 0.24
CA THR A 74 11.52 -12.54 -0.45
C THR A 74 10.43 -12.31 0.57
N SER A 75 9.55 -11.35 0.32
CA SER A 75 8.32 -11.11 1.07
C SER A 75 7.16 -11.03 0.08
N VAL A 76 6.11 -11.79 0.33
CA VAL A 76 4.85 -11.71 -0.42
C VAL A 76 3.73 -11.48 0.57
N GLN A 77 2.87 -10.51 0.27
CA GLN A 77 1.73 -10.19 1.13
C GLN A 77 0.48 -10.07 0.27
N PHE A 78 -0.62 -10.56 0.79
CA PHE A 78 -1.97 -10.29 0.32
C PHE A 78 -2.65 -9.37 1.32
N ILE A 79 -3.27 -8.32 0.83
CA ILE A 79 -3.98 -7.30 1.60
C ILE A 79 -5.38 -7.18 1.03
N GLU A 80 -6.38 -7.29 1.88
CA GLU A 80 -7.78 -7.04 1.51
C GLU A 80 -8.37 -5.95 2.38
N GLN A 81 -9.08 -5.04 1.75
CA GLN A 81 -9.91 -4.01 2.36
C GLN A 81 -11.34 -4.24 1.91
N LYS A 82 -12.25 -4.40 2.86
CA LYS A 82 -13.65 -4.72 2.56
C LYS A 82 -14.61 -3.80 3.30
N ILE A 83 -15.51 -3.17 2.54
CA ILE A 83 -16.64 -2.41 3.08
C ILE A 83 -17.77 -3.39 3.38
N GLN A 84 -18.27 -3.38 4.62
CA GLN A 84 -19.41 -4.20 5.02
C GLN A 84 -20.72 -3.51 4.62
N ASP A 85 -21.75 -4.31 4.33
CA ASP A 85 -23.07 -3.80 3.89
C ASP A 85 -22.93 -2.77 2.75
N TYR A 86 -22.11 -3.14 1.75
CA TYR A 86 -21.76 -2.30 0.62
C TYR A 86 -23.00 -1.84 -0.16
N ASP A 87 -22.94 -0.63 -0.67
CA ASP A 87 -23.93 -0.02 -1.56
C ASP A 87 -23.23 0.45 -2.84
N GLU A 88 -23.77 0.15 -4.01
CA GLU A 88 -23.21 0.52 -5.32
C GLU A 88 -23.03 2.02 -5.53
N GLN A 89 -23.68 2.84 -4.70
CA GLN A 89 -23.54 4.31 -4.73
C GLN A 89 -22.32 4.79 -3.92
N ILE A 90 -21.60 3.91 -3.25
CA ILE A 90 -20.32 4.22 -2.62
C ILE A 90 -19.26 4.37 -3.72
N VAL A 91 -18.47 5.42 -3.65
CA VAL A 91 -17.42 5.73 -4.65
C VAL A 91 -16.29 4.71 -4.63
N ASN A 92 -15.97 4.16 -3.45
CA ASN A 92 -14.96 3.13 -3.31
C ASN A 92 -15.53 1.76 -3.72
N ASP A 93 -14.68 0.86 -4.19
CA ASP A 93 -15.04 -0.53 -4.44
C ASP A 93 -15.36 -1.27 -3.13
N GLU A 94 -16.25 -2.27 -3.19
CA GLU A 94 -16.59 -3.12 -2.04
C GLU A 94 -15.34 -3.79 -1.46
N ASN A 95 -14.53 -4.37 -2.35
CA ASN A 95 -13.28 -5.02 -1.99
C ASN A 95 -12.12 -4.35 -2.73
N GLU A 96 -11.03 -4.08 -2.04
CA GLU A 96 -9.77 -3.63 -2.62
C GLU A 96 -8.70 -4.66 -2.26
N ASP A 97 -8.40 -5.53 -3.22
CA ASP A 97 -7.44 -6.62 -3.06
C ASP A 97 -6.08 -6.23 -3.65
N THR A 98 -5.04 -6.45 -2.89
CA THR A 98 -3.69 -6.07 -3.28
C THR A 98 -2.70 -7.17 -2.95
N VAL A 99 -1.78 -7.43 -3.88
CA VAL A 99 -0.59 -8.24 -3.64
C VAL A 99 0.64 -7.33 -3.62
N THR A 100 1.50 -7.50 -2.61
CA THR A 100 2.82 -6.89 -2.61
C THR A 100 3.91 -7.95 -2.70
N ILE A 101 4.96 -7.65 -3.45
CA ILE A 101 6.13 -8.52 -3.59
C ILE A 101 7.37 -7.67 -3.34
N LEU A 102 8.20 -8.12 -2.41
CA LEU A 102 9.52 -7.54 -2.17
C LEU A 102 10.58 -8.61 -2.40
N LEU A 103 11.52 -8.33 -3.30
CA LEU A 103 12.72 -9.10 -3.52
C LEU A 103 13.93 -8.22 -3.20
N SER A 104 14.86 -8.75 -2.41
CA SER A 104 16.07 -8.01 -2.04
C SER A 104 17.27 -8.93 -1.97
N ARG A 105 18.40 -8.50 -2.52
CA ARG A 105 19.67 -9.23 -2.44
C ARG A 105 20.83 -8.28 -2.21
N ASP A 106 21.68 -8.69 -1.28
CA ASP A 106 22.91 -8.01 -0.95
C ASP A 106 24.10 -8.60 -1.74
N PHE A 107 24.99 -7.74 -2.22
CA PHE A 107 26.20 -8.07 -2.98
C PHE A 107 27.42 -7.33 -2.39
N LEU A 108 28.61 -7.64 -2.87
CA LEU A 108 29.86 -6.96 -2.51
C LEU A 108 30.06 -6.83 -0.99
N ARG A 109 29.87 -7.91 -0.24
CA ARG A 109 29.92 -7.93 1.23
C ARG A 109 28.90 -6.95 1.85
N GLU A 110 27.69 -6.97 1.32
CA GLU A 110 26.54 -6.17 1.79
C GLU A 110 26.62 -4.65 1.52
N THR A 111 27.68 -4.18 0.80
CA THR A 111 27.77 -2.77 0.41
C THR A 111 26.86 -2.39 -0.75
N LEU A 112 26.47 -3.35 -1.60
CA LEU A 112 25.55 -3.14 -2.71
C LEU A 112 24.26 -3.93 -2.46
N ARG A 113 23.11 -3.25 -2.45
CA ARG A 113 21.80 -3.86 -2.35
C ARG A 113 20.97 -3.57 -3.59
N LEU A 114 20.44 -4.64 -4.17
CA LEU A 114 19.39 -4.57 -5.18
C LEU A 114 18.05 -4.92 -4.52
N GLU A 115 17.02 -4.14 -4.81
CA GLU A 115 15.68 -4.33 -4.29
C GLU A 115 14.65 -4.09 -5.40
N LEU A 116 13.67 -4.97 -5.49
CA LEU A 116 12.48 -4.83 -6.31
C LEU A 116 11.27 -4.92 -5.39
N PHE A 117 10.51 -3.86 -5.33
CA PHE A 117 9.22 -3.83 -4.66
C PHE A 117 8.12 -3.67 -5.72
N SER A 118 7.07 -4.47 -5.63
CA SER A 118 5.90 -4.38 -6.50
C SER A 118 4.63 -4.35 -5.66
N TYR A 119 3.72 -3.51 -6.07
CA TYR A 119 2.38 -3.38 -5.54
C TYR A 119 1.41 -3.61 -6.70
N ILE A 120 0.52 -4.58 -6.59
CA ILE A 120 -0.36 -5.03 -7.68
C ILE A 120 -1.79 -5.04 -7.14
N GLY A 121 -2.64 -4.17 -7.68
CA GLY A 121 -4.08 -4.19 -7.45
C GLY A 121 -4.71 -5.32 -8.24
N LEU A 122 -5.52 -6.15 -7.61
CA LEU A 122 -6.16 -7.29 -8.26
C LEU A 122 -7.53 -6.93 -8.85
N ASN A 123 -8.15 -5.85 -8.37
CA ASN A 123 -9.47 -5.41 -8.80
C ASN A 123 -9.38 -4.43 -9.99
N ASP A 124 -8.37 -3.58 -10.01
CA ASP A 124 -8.21 -2.48 -10.97
C ASP A 124 -7.07 -2.68 -11.97
N ASN A 125 -6.32 -3.80 -11.86
CA ASN A 125 -5.11 -4.09 -12.64
C ASN A 125 -4.04 -2.99 -12.58
N GLY A 126 -4.14 -2.08 -11.60
CA GLY A 126 -3.14 -1.05 -11.35
C GLY A 126 -1.91 -1.63 -10.66
N ALA A 127 -0.72 -1.22 -11.10
CA ALA A 127 0.53 -1.66 -10.49
C ALA A 127 1.50 -0.51 -10.28
N LEU A 128 2.31 -0.63 -9.22
CA LEU A 128 3.49 0.19 -8.98
C LEU A 128 4.70 -0.73 -8.82
N ILE A 129 5.69 -0.59 -9.69
CA ILE A 129 6.93 -1.37 -9.68
C ILE A 129 8.08 -0.42 -9.33
N ARG A 130 8.87 -0.80 -8.32
CA ARG A 130 9.91 0.06 -7.75
C ARG A 130 11.25 -0.67 -7.66
N PRO A 131 12.01 -0.78 -8.76
CA PRO A 131 13.40 -1.22 -8.70
C PRO A 131 14.25 -0.16 -8.02
N LYS A 132 15.13 -0.59 -7.12
CA LYS A 132 16.03 0.27 -6.36
C LYS A 132 17.40 -0.38 -6.23
N ILE A 133 18.44 0.41 -6.38
CA ILE A 133 19.83 0.07 -6.10
C ILE A 133 20.34 1.01 -5.00
N SER A 134 21.02 0.49 -4.01
CA SER A 134 21.71 1.29 -2.99
C SER A 134 23.14 0.79 -2.80
N TYR A 135 24.06 1.75 -2.62
CA TYR A 135 25.47 1.48 -2.46
C TYR A 135 26.05 2.27 -1.29
N ASP A 136 26.65 1.55 -0.36
CA ASP A 136 27.35 2.10 0.79
C ASP A 136 28.80 2.37 0.39
N LEU A 137 29.15 3.64 0.14
CA LEU A 137 30.50 4.06 -0.25
C LEU A 137 31.48 3.93 0.91
N THR A 138 31.06 4.32 2.08
CA THR A 138 31.79 4.23 3.34
C THR A 138 30.81 4.07 4.50
N ASP A 139 31.30 3.79 5.70
CA ASP A 139 30.48 3.82 6.91
C ASP A 139 29.79 5.19 7.05
N GLY A 140 28.48 5.16 7.03
CA GLY A 140 27.64 6.35 7.13
C GLY A 140 27.33 7.09 5.84
N PHE A 141 27.94 6.76 4.68
CA PHE A 141 27.65 7.40 3.40
C PHE A 141 27.07 6.44 2.38
N GLN A 142 25.79 6.63 2.05
CA GLN A 142 25.04 5.78 1.11
C GLN A 142 24.49 6.61 -0.05
N ILE A 143 24.57 6.06 -1.24
CA ILE A 143 23.88 6.56 -2.44
C ILE A 143 22.83 5.53 -2.84
N LEU A 144 21.67 5.98 -3.23
CA LEU A 144 20.65 5.12 -3.82
C LEU A 144 20.04 5.78 -5.06
N ALA A 145 19.61 4.94 -5.99
CA ALA A 145 18.83 5.31 -7.16
C ALA A 145 17.69 4.31 -7.36
N GLY A 146 16.60 4.76 -7.94
CA GLY A 146 15.46 3.90 -8.22
C GLY A 146 14.47 4.54 -9.18
N PHE A 147 13.48 3.73 -9.56
CA PHE A 147 12.36 4.14 -10.38
C PHE A 147 11.06 3.88 -9.64
N ASN A 148 10.04 4.68 -9.91
CA ASN A 148 8.65 4.37 -9.68
C ASN A 148 8.02 4.24 -11.05
N ILE A 149 7.57 3.04 -11.40
CA ILE A 149 6.95 2.71 -12.67
C ILE A 149 5.49 2.41 -12.37
N PHE A 150 4.59 3.21 -12.92
CA PHE A 150 3.15 3.06 -12.76
C PHE A 150 2.59 2.36 -14.00
N ASN A 151 1.63 1.47 -13.79
CA ASN A 151 0.96 0.77 -14.87
C ASN A 151 -0.51 0.53 -14.53
N GLY A 152 -1.38 0.63 -15.53
CA GLY A 152 -2.82 0.41 -15.42
C GLY A 152 -3.62 1.57 -15.99
N GLU A 153 -4.93 1.43 -16.01
CA GLU A 153 -5.84 2.46 -16.54
C GLU A 153 -6.57 3.19 -15.41
N THR A 154 -6.85 2.49 -14.33
CA THR A 154 -7.68 2.97 -13.21
C THR A 154 -7.06 2.62 -11.86
N GLY A 155 -7.78 2.94 -10.79
CA GLY A 155 -7.42 2.57 -9.43
C GLY A 155 -6.28 3.38 -8.83
N ARG A 156 -5.72 2.84 -7.75
CA ARG A 156 -4.74 3.54 -6.91
C ARG A 156 -3.48 3.97 -7.67
N PHE A 157 -2.98 3.13 -8.57
CA PHE A 157 -1.74 3.37 -9.31
C PHE A 157 -1.95 3.61 -10.80
N GLY A 158 -2.97 2.98 -11.42
CA GLY A 158 -3.24 3.13 -12.84
C GLY A 158 -3.56 4.56 -13.26
N GLN A 159 -4.20 5.35 -12.39
CA GLN A 159 -4.43 6.79 -12.63
C GLN A 159 -3.14 7.60 -12.83
N TYR A 160 -1.97 7.05 -12.47
CA TYR A 160 -0.65 7.66 -12.64
C TYR A 160 0.14 7.04 -13.79
N ASP A 161 -0.47 6.20 -14.62
CA ASP A 161 0.18 5.68 -15.82
C ASP A 161 0.77 6.85 -16.64
N HIS A 162 1.95 6.68 -17.21
CA HIS A 162 2.75 7.73 -17.86
C HIS A 162 3.43 8.76 -16.92
N ASN A 163 3.31 8.63 -15.60
CA ASN A 163 4.01 9.46 -14.61
C ASN A 163 5.20 8.73 -13.97
N ASP A 164 5.91 7.94 -14.74
CA ASP A 164 7.11 7.25 -14.29
C ASP A 164 8.17 8.22 -13.78
N MET A 165 8.80 7.87 -12.66
CA MET A 165 9.76 8.74 -12.01
C MET A 165 11.08 8.01 -11.76
N PHE A 166 12.19 8.66 -12.13
CA PHE A 166 13.51 8.33 -11.63
C PHE A 166 13.86 9.20 -10.43
N TYR A 167 14.45 8.61 -9.39
CA TYR A 167 14.89 9.35 -8.22
C TYR A 167 16.27 8.89 -7.74
N THR A 168 17.01 9.82 -7.14
CA THR A 168 18.26 9.54 -6.43
C THR A 168 18.19 10.12 -5.02
N LYS A 169 18.91 9.49 -4.08
CA LYS A 169 19.04 9.98 -2.73
C LYS A 169 20.46 9.73 -2.22
N VAL A 170 21.00 10.72 -1.55
CA VAL A 170 22.24 10.61 -0.79
C VAL A 170 21.90 10.67 0.69
N LYS A 171 22.44 9.75 1.48
CA LYS A 171 22.28 9.71 2.93
C LYS A 171 23.66 9.75 3.57
N TYR A 172 23.83 10.66 4.53
CA TYR A 172 24.97 10.72 5.41
C TYR A 172 24.52 10.56 6.85
N SER A 173 25.16 9.66 7.59
CA SER A 173 24.89 9.39 9.01
C SER A 173 26.18 9.66 9.79
N PHE A 174 26.14 10.48 10.81
CA PHE A 174 27.26 10.88 11.67
C PHE A 174 26.95 10.51 13.13
#